data_2d25bbeff1f03d7494bfc751114960e7
#
_entry.id   2d25bbeff1f03d7494bfc751114960e7
#
_cell.length_a   1.000
_cell.length_b   1.000
_cell.length_c   1.000
_cell.angle_alpha   90.00
_cell.angle_beta   90.00
_cell.angle_gamma   90.00
#
_symmetry.space_group_name_H-M   'P 1'
#
loop_
_entity.id
_entity.type
_entity.pdbx_description
1 polymer ?
#
loop_
_entity_poly.entity_id
_entity_poly.type
_entity_poly.pdbx_seq_one_letter_code
_entity_poly.pdbx_strand_id
1 'polypeptide(L)' 'KTSDYFERTYFTETLNIPKKYVEGFLFYIAENLRYAQAMKDKNKTMATFILSELAVEFIQLKEL' A
#
# COMPACT_ATOMS: atom_id res chain seq x y z
N LYS A 1 -17.56 2.46 11.15
CA LYS A 1 -16.42 2.89 11.48
C LYS A 1 -15.56 3.38 10.32
N THR A 2 -14.40 2.97 10.13
CA THR A 2 -13.54 3.57 9.13
C THR A 2 -14.00 3.28 7.72
N SER A 3 -13.73 4.20 6.83
CA SER A 3 -14.03 4.04 5.43
C SER A 3 -12.78 3.67 4.62
N ASP A 4 -11.70 3.38 5.29
CA ASP A 4 -10.47 3.04 4.59
C ASP A 4 -10.65 1.77 3.80
N TYR A 5 -10.14 1.76 2.58
CA TYR A 5 -10.13 0.57 1.77
C TYR A 5 -9.17 -0.46 2.34
N PHE A 6 -8.08 0.01 2.94
CA PHE A 6 -7.01 -0.86 3.35
C PHE A 6 -6.62 -0.53 4.78
N GLU A 7 -6.57 -1.55 5.62
CA GLU A 7 -6.18 -1.40 7.02
C GLU A 7 -4.77 -1.92 7.22
N ARG A 8 -4.22 -1.63 8.39
CA ARG A 8 -2.85 -2.05 8.67
C ARG A 8 -2.68 -3.55 8.55
N THR A 9 -3.68 -4.32 8.98
CA THR A 9 -3.59 -5.76 8.87
C THR A 9 -3.51 -6.22 7.42
N TYR A 10 -4.16 -5.49 6.51
CA TYR A 10 -4.06 -5.80 5.11
C TYR A 10 -2.60 -5.75 4.66
N PHE A 11 -1.89 -4.72 5.09
CA PHE A 11 -0.50 -4.57 4.68
C PHE A 11 0.39 -5.67 5.24
N THR A 12 0.14 -6.07 6.49
CA THR A 12 1.00 -7.09 7.10
C THR A 12 0.65 -8.49 6.63
N GLU A 13 -0.63 -8.77 6.42
CA GLU A 13 -1.08 -10.13 6.14
C GLU A 13 -1.16 -10.42 4.66
N THR A 14 -1.61 -9.45 3.88
CA THR A 14 -1.78 -9.67 2.45
C THR A 14 -0.54 -9.27 1.66
N LEU A 15 0.05 -8.14 2.00
CA LEU A 15 1.20 -7.63 1.28
C LEU A 15 2.52 -8.06 1.90
N ASN A 16 2.46 -8.70 3.07
CA ASN A 16 3.65 -9.22 3.76
C ASN A 16 4.64 -8.11 4.14
N ILE A 17 4.14 -6.94 4.43
CA ILE A 17 4.99 -5.85 4.91
C ILE A 17 5.18 -6.05 6.40
N PRO A 18 6.41 -6.17 6.89
CA PRO A 18 6.63 -6.33 8.33
C PRO A 18 5.98 -5.18 9.10
N LYS A 19 5.42 -5.51 10.25
CA LYS A 19 4.67 -4.54 11.03
C LYS A 19 5.45 -3.26 11.27
N LYS A 20 6.75 -3.40 11.54
CA LYS A 20 7.56 -2.23 11.85
C LYS A 20 7.82 -1.35 10.64
N TYR A 21 7.53 -1.84 9.44
CA TYR A 21 7.72 -1.06 8.23
C TYR A 21 6.42 -0.52 7.67
N VAL A 22 5.28 -0.80 8.31
CA VAL A 22 3.99 -0.39 7.76
C VAL A 22 3.91 1.12 7.61
N GLU A 23 4.35 1.87 8.62
CA GLU A 23 4.27 3.32 8.50
C GLU A 23 5.17 3.85 7.40
N GLY A 24 6.36 3.28 7.27
CA GLY A 24 7.22 3.67 6.17
C GLY A 24 6.59 3.38 4.82
N PHE A 25 5.93 2.23 4.73
CA PHE A 25 5.23 1.87 3.50
C PHE A 25 4.09 2.85 3.21
N LEU A 26 3.38 3.30 4.25
CA LEU A 26 2.30 4.25 4.06
C LEU A 26 2.82 5.55 3.46
N PHE A 27 3.97 6.03 3.91
CA PHE A 27 4.59 7.21 3.30
C PHE A 27 4.99 6.93 1.86
N TYR A 28 5.49 5.73 1.63
CA TYR A 28 5.95 5.36 0.29
C TYR A 28 4.80 5.42 -0.72
N ILE A 29 3.66 4.85 -0.36
CA ILE A 29 2.53 4.85 -1.28
C ILE A 29 1.87 6.22 -1.37
N ALA A 30 1.96 7.02 -0.29
CA ALA A 30 1.33 8.34 -0.30
C ALA A 30 1.95 9.25 -1.35
N GLU A 31 3.21 9.01 -1.71
CA GLU A 31 3.88 9.83 -2.70
C GLU A 31 3.69 9.31 -4.11
N ASN A 32 3.03 8.19 -4.26
CA ASN A 32 2.83 7.60 -5.59
C ASN A 32 1.60 8.22 -6.24
N LEU A 33 1.82 8.88 -7.38
CA LEU A 33 0.73 9.59 -8.04
C LEU A 33 -0.32 8.64 -8.62
N ARG A 34 0.12 7.48 -9.09
CA ARG A 34 -0.84 6.50 -9.62
C ARG A 34 -1.77 6.01 -8.54
N TYR A 35 -1.21 5.71 -7.36
CA TYR A 35 -2.02 5.26 -6.24
C TYR A 35 -2.99 6.38 -5.81
N ALA A 36 -2.47 7.60 -5.72
CA ALA A 36 -3.30 8.73 -5.32
C ALA A 36 -4.46 8.92 -6.28
N GLN A 37 -4.19 8.78 -7.58
CA GLN A 37 -5.23 8.95 -8.57
C GLN A 37 -6.28 7.85 -8.47
N ALA A 38 -5.84 6.61 -8.25
CA ALA A 38 -6.78 5.50 -8.11
C ALA A 38 -7.67 5.69 -6.90
N MET A 39 -7.11 6.18 -5.80
CA MET A 39 -7.90 6.43 -4.60
C MET A 39 -8.87 7.58 -4.81
N LYS A 40 -8.44 8.62 -5.51
CA LYS A 40 -9.31 9.75 -5.79
C LYS A 40 -10.49 9.31 -6.65
N ASP A 41 -10.25 8.40 -7.58
CA ASP A 41 -11.28 7.90 -8.48
C ASP A 41 -12.09 6.79 -7.82
N LYS A 42 -11.74 6.42 -6.59
CA LYS A 42 -12.40 5.34 -5.88
C LYS A 42 -12.33 4.04 -6.67
N ASN A 43 -11.24 3.87 -7.39
CA ASN A 43 -11.00 2.68 -8.19
C ASN A 43 -10.24 1.68 -7.36
N LYS A 44 -10.96 0.90 -6.57
CA LYS A 44 -10.34 -0.02 -5.63
C LYS A 44 -9.52 -1.10 -6.33
N THR A 45 -10.01 -1.57 -7.47
CA THR A 45 -9.31 -2.61 -8.21
C THR A 45 -7.93 -2.11 -8.63
N MET A 46 -7.88 -0.91 -9.20
CA MET A 46 -6.61 -0.34 -9.63
C MET A 46 -5.72 -0.03 -8.44
N ALA A 47 -6.31 0.48 -7.35
CA ALA A 47 -5.54 0.78 -6.16
C ALA A 47 -4.90 -0.49 -5.60
N THR A 48 -5.66 -1.58 -5.57
CA THR A 48 -5.14 -2.85 -5.09
C THR A 48 -3.98 -3.33 -5.95
N PHE A 49 -4.14 -3.23 -7.25
CA PHE A 49 -3.08 -3.63 -8.18
C PHE A 49 -1.81 -2.82 -7.95
N ILE A 50 -1.97 -1.51 -7.81
CA ILE A 50 -0.82 -0.63 -7.59
C ILE A 50 -0.17 -0.93 -6.25
N LEU A 51 -0.96 -1.18 -5.21
CA LEU A 51 -0.41 -1.52 -3.92
C LEU A 51 0.44 -2.77 -3.99
N SER A 52 -0.02 -3.78 -4.73
CA SER A 52 0.77 -5.00 -4.87
C SER A 52 2.11 -4.72 -5.51
N GLU A 53 2.14 -3.89 -6.55
CA GLU A 53 3.39 -3.53 -7.18
C GLU A 53 4.31 -2.77 -6.23
N LEU A 54 3.73 -1.81 -5.52
CA LEU A 54 4.52 -0.99 -4.61
C LEU A 54 5.05 -1.82 -3.45
N ALA A 55 4.28 -2.81 -3.00
CA ALA A 55 4.74 -3.67 -1.91
C ALA A 55 5.97 -4.44 -2.33
N VAL A 56 5.97 -5.00 -3.54
CA VAL A 56 7.12 -5.74 -4.03
C VAL A 56 8.33 -4.82 -4.12
N GLU A 57 8.14 -3.61 -4.65
CA GLU A 57 9.24 -2.67 -4.78
C GLU A 57 9.78 -2.27 -3.41
N PHE A 58 8.87 -2.01 -2.47
CA PHE A 58 9.27 -1.59 -1.13
C PHE A 58 10.08 -2.68 -0.44
N ILE A 59 9.62 -3.92 -0.55
CA ILE A 59 10.32 -5.03 0.06
C ILE A 59 11.71 -5.17 -0.53
N GLN A 60 11.84 -5.02 -1.84
CA GLN A 60 13.13 -5.11 -2.50
C GLN A 60 14.05 -3.97 -2.07
N LEU A 61 13.50 -2.76 -1.93
CA LEU A 61 14.29 -1.63 -1.48
C LEU A 61 14.84 -1.84 -0.08
N LYS A 62 14.05 -2.46 0.78
CA LYS A 62 14.48 -2.71 2.15
C LYS A 62 15.23 -4.02 2.31
N GLU A 63 15.31 -4.81 1.25
CA GLU A 63 16.00 -6.10 1.27
C GLU A 63 15.42 -7.02 2.33
N LEU A 64 14.09 -7.08 2.37
CA LEU A 64 13.39 -7.89 3.37
C LEU A 64 13.25 -9.36 2.97
#